data_246b480374fb204ace244c317d26d0d6
#
_entry.id   246b480374fb204ace244c317d26d0d6
#
_cell.length_a   1.000
_cell.length_b   1.000
_cell.length_c   1.000
_cell.angle_alpha   90.00
_cell.angle_beta   90.00
_cell.angle_gamma   90.00
#
_symmetry.space_group_name_H-M   'P 1'
#
loop_
_entity.id
_entity.type
_entity.pdbx_description
1 polymer ?
#
loop_
_entity_poly.entity_id
_entity_poly.type
_entity_poly.pdbx_seq_one_letter_code
_entity_poly.pdbx_strand_id
1 'polypeptide(L)' 'MHTYKVTMVERQKDGSTHTLTQTAHCRDRQEVIEWYGLEQPDIVSYTIVQID' A
#
# COMPACT_ATOMS: atom_id res chain seq x y z
N MET A 1 -12.65 11.11 7.55
CA MET A 1 -11.54 10.68 6.67
C MET A 1 -10.25 10.69 7.48
N HIS A 2 -9.42 9.69 7.25
CA HIS A 2 -8.18 9.53 7.99
C HIS A 2 -6.98 9.63 7.07
N THR A 3 -5.81 9.86 7.65
CA THR A 3 -4.55 9.91 6.91
C THR A 3 -3.73 8.68 7.26
N TYR A 4 -3.29 7.97 6.25
CA TYR A 4 -2.51 6.73 6.40
C TYR A 4 -1.16 6.86 5.70
N LYS A 5 -0.14 6.31 6.32
CA LYS A 5 1.14 6.07 5.66
C LYS A 5 1.13 4.64 5.14
N VAL A 6 1.28 4.49 3.83
CA VAL A 6 1.21 3.20 3.15
C VAL A 6 2.58 2.87 2.60
N THR A 7 3.13 1.74 3.02
CA THR A 7 4.39 1.21 2.48
C THR A 7 4.07 -0.10 1.80
N MET A 8 4.46 -0.25 0.55
CA MET A 8 4.22 -1.48 -0.20
C MET A 8 5.49 -1.94 -0.88
N VAL A 9 5.66 -3.25 -0.97
CA VAL A 9 6.76 -3.89 -1.69
C VAL A 9 6.17 -4.60 -2.90
N GLU A 10 6.58 -4.17 -4.08
CA GLU A 10 6.04 -4.65 -5.34
C GLU A 10 7.08 -5.49 -6.07
N ARG A 11 6.66 -6.60 -6.67
CA ARG A 11 7.55 -7.44 -7.47
C ARG A 11 7.54 -6.95 -8.92
N GLN A 12 8.72 -6.78 -9.47
CA GLN A 12 8.90 -6.36 -10.87
C GLN A 12 8.93 -7.58 -11.78
N LYS A 13 8.85 -7.34 -13.09
CA LYS A 13 8.85 -8.41 -14.10
C LYS A 13 10.15 -9.24 -14.09
N ASP A 14 11.26 -8.62 -13.70
CA ASP A 14 12.55 -9.29 -13.65
C ASP A 14 12.78 -10.05 -12.34
N GLY A 15 11.79 -10.08 -11.45
CA GLY A 15 11.88 -10.77 -10.17
C GLY A 15 12.41 -9.91 -9.04
N SER A 16 12.88 -8.70 -9.32
CA SER A 16 13.33 -7.78 -8.26
C SER A 16 12.13 -7.18 -7.54
N THR A 17 12.37 -6.52 -6.42
CA THR A 17 11.33 -5.84 -5.65
C THR A 17 11.59 -4.36 -5.59
N HIS A 18 10.51 -3.59 -5.46
CA HIS A 18 10.57 -2.14 -5.33
C HIS A 18 9.68 -1.71 -4.17
N THR A 19 10.23 -0.91 -3.27
CA THR A 19 9.50 -0.42 -2.10
C THR A 19 9.03 1.00 -2.35
N LEU A 20 7.73 1.22 -2.15
CA LEU A 20 7.10 2.53 -2.31
C LEU A 20 6.43 2.94 -1.01
N THR A 21 6.57 4.20 -0.65
CA THR A 21 5.89 4.78 0.52
C THR A 21 5.07 5.98 0.07
N GLN A 22 3.79 6.00 0.46
CA GLN A 22 2.88 7.07 0.07
C GLN A 22 1.98 7.44 1.25
N THR A 23 1.41 8.64 1.18
CA THR A 23 0.39 9.11 2.12
C THR A 23 -0.96 9.03 1.42
N ALA A 24 -1.94 8.42 2.08
CA ALA A 24 -3.29 8.25 1.55
C ALA A 24 -4.32 8.89 2.48
N HIS A 25 -5.31 9.55 1.89
CA HIS A 25 -6.45 10.11 2.62
C HIS A 25 -7.68 9.28 2.27
N CYS A 26 -8.08 8.39 3.17
CA CYS A 26 -9.15 7.44 2.95
C CYS A 26 -10.04 7.34 4.17
N ARG A 27 -11.24 6.79 4.00
CA ARG A 27 -12.21 6.63 5.10
C ARG A 27 -11.74 5.61 6.12
N ASP A 28 -11.12 4.53 5.65
CA ASP A 28 -10.67 3.45 6.50
C ASP A 28 -9.55 2.67 5.81
N ARG A 29 -9.01 1.70 6.54
CA ARG A 29 -7.91 0.86 6.07
C ARG A 29 -8.30 0.04 4.83
N GLN A 30 -9.53 -0.45 4.80
CA GLN A 30 -10.01 -1.26 3.67
C GLN A 30 -10.02 -0.46 2.38
N GLU A 31 -10.38 0.81 2.44
CA GLU A 31 -10.37 1.68 1.27
C GLU A 31 -8.95 1.87 0.73
N VAL A 32 -7.95 1.96 1.62
CA VAL A 32 -6.55 2.03 1.20
C VAL A 32 -6.17 0.77 0.42
N ILE A 33 -6.53 -0.39 0.94
CA ILE A 33 -6.22 -1.67 0.29
C ILE A 33 -6.82 -1.73 -1.11
N GLU A 34 -8.06 -1.31 -1.25
CA GLU A 34 -8.76 -1.32 -2.54
C GLU A 34 -8.19 -0.31 -3.52
N TRP A 35 -7.91 0.91 -3.07
CA TRP A 35 -7.41 1.99 -3.92
C TRP A 35 -6.04 1.70 -4.50
N TYR A 36 -5.14 1.11 -3.71
CA TYR A 36 -3.77 0.84 -4.15
C TYR A 36 -3.58 -0.59 -4.65
N GLY A 37 -4.64 -1.40 -4.64
CA GLY A 37 -4.56 -2.78 -5.10
C GLY A 37 -3.57 -3.61 -4.29
N LEU A 38 -3.55 -3.44 -2.97
CA LEU A 38 -2.54 -4.05 -2.11
C LEU A 38 -2.65 -5.56 -1.99
N GLU A 39 -3.78 -6.13 -2.44
CA GLU A 39 -3.97 -7.59 -2.41
C GLU A 39 -3.73 -8.24 -3.76
N GLN A 40 -3.16 -7.52 -4.72
CA GLN A 40 -2.83 -8.08 -6.02
C GLN A 40 -1.61 -8.98 -5.93
N PRO A 41 -1.48 -9.98 -6.84
CA PRO A 41 -0.41 -10.98 -6.76
C PRO A 41 1.01 -10.42 -6.83
N ASP A 42 1.21 -9.25 -7.44
CA ASP A 42 2.52 -8.63 -7.55
C ASP A 42 2.92 -7.83 -6.30
N ILE A 43 2.02 -7.68 -5.33
CA ILE A 43 2.33 -7.04 -4.06
C ILE A 43 2.86 -8.11 -3.10
N VAL A 44 4.13 -8.02 -2.75
CA VAL A 44 4.79 -8.98 -1.86
C VAL A 44 4.35 -8.78 -0.42
N SER A 45 4.32 -7.52 0.02
CA SER A 45 3.90 -7.16 1.38
C SER A 45 3.48 -5.70 1.42
N TYR A 46 2.77 -5.31 2.47
CA TYR A 46 2.43 -3.92 2.70
C TYR A 46 2.21 -3.65 4.18
N THR A 47 2.33 -2.38 4.56
CA THR A 47 1.95 -1.91 5.89
C THR A 47 1.11 -0.64 5.73
N ILE A 48 0.14 -0.47 6.61
CA ILE A 48 -0.74 0.69 6.65
C ILE A 48 -0.75 1.20 8.08
N VAL A 49 -0.33 2.45 8.26
CA VAL A 49 -0.27 3.09 9.57
C VAL A 49 -1.11 4.35 9.56
N GLN A 50 -2.06 4.44 10.45
CA GLN A 50 -2.85 5.67 10.62
C GLN A 50 -1.99 6.70 11.36
N ILE A 51 -1.86 7.89 10.79
CA ILE A 51 -0.95 8.92 11.29
C ILE A 51 -1.64 10.20 11.76
N ASP A 52 -2.97 10.23 11.81
CA ASP A 52 -3.72 11.39 12.31
C ASP A 52 -4.41 11.14 13.64
#